data_c316325b712941e2d07005211cd6561b
#
_entry.id   c316325b712941e2d07005211cd6561b
#
_cell.length_a   1.000
_cell.length_b   1.000
_cell.length_c   1.000
_cell.angle_alpha   90.00
_cell.angle_beta   90.00
_cell.angle_gamma   90.00
#
_symmetry.space_group_name_H-M   'P 1'
#
loop_
_entity.id
_entity.type
_entity.pdbx_description
1 polymer ?
#
loop_
_entity_poly.entity_id
_entity_poly.type
_entity_poly.pdbx_seq_one_letter_code
_entity_poly.pdbx_strand_id
1 'polypeptide(L)'
;MKRSAIALCLVILSVLQASAYKKESVNIDVNGKQRNMVVFTPSSLPAKSPLFIVTHGMNQDPEYQYGSDKMYEMIDTAKFVITYLRSDGNTWDTGGSKDQNFVIKAIDEMATRYDIDKDRVYWSGFSMGSMLIHHCISKMQDKIAAFAPTSGIQFSEQPWNNCKKPVNLLECIAYDDDVFGYEQYGIHGYIENYAKHDGHTRYSKTTNYKTISSSWYNGDLEKWTGGENGGEVWLYSYHNGGHYPMDLNRHLIWNFCKRFTLNQPKARMTQPEGEVTHLYVGPKKEAVFPDITMGATATSTNGQVVKMDFYDGNTLIESLSAEPYTATLKAPAAGEHNLRAVVTDDSGKKGEDWCLVNYVTSESSYSLIQTFRAEGVVPQNWSVSNGSTTRVGGGLPYTSGCRILRFTNATRDFEYGLLVQNPTGTEKGAWAKFGDKDARSCVTLHAGHYALRYKLCNWNKPEFMPITIAIENMNGETVASEVYMPTVNIGGKTSNKFSGVKLQTFEFDIPETGDYVVVFYADAQKNADFVLALANIQAKSFIDTAIKTVNGLPSEEKGCFDLSGRKIAESQVTNGTLKPGIYIIDCRKVVIK
;
A
#
# COMPACT_ATOMS: atom_id res chain seq x y z
N MET A 1 -9.77 59.42 -51.73
CA MET A 1 -9.71 58.55 -50.54
C MET A 1 -9.97 57.11 -51.01
N LYS A 2 -8.90 56.37 -51.22
CA LYS A 2 -8.98 54.96 -51.65
C LYS A 2 -8.83 54.06 -50.41
N ARG A 3 -9.88 53.25 -50.10
CA ARG A 3 -9.81 52.23 -49.05
C ARG A 3 -9.30 50.94 -49.69
N SER A 4 -8.12 50.52 -49.28
CA SER A 4 -7.55 49.20 -49.63
C SER A 4 -8.10 48.18 -48.67
N ALA A 5 -8.82 47.20 -49.20
CA ALA A 5 -9.24 46.01 -48.47
C ALA A 5 -8.07 45.00 -48.46
N ILE A 6 -7.57 44.67 -47.29
CA ILE A 6 -6.63 43.58 -47.10
C ILE A 6 -7.45 42.30 -46.89
N ALA A 7 -7.40 41.42 -47.89
CA ALA A 7 -7.96 40.07 -47.76
C ALA A 7 -6.99 39.20 -46.98
N LEU A 8 -7.38 38.79 -45.78
CA LEU A 8 -6.65 37.82 -44.94
C LEU A 8 -7.00 36.41 -45.42
N CYS A 9 -6.11 35.79 -46.21
CA CYS A 9 -6.21 34.37 -46.54
C CYS A 9 -5.85 33.53 -45.30
N LEU A 10 -6.85 33.00 -44.61
CA LEU A 10 -6.67 31.93 -43.63
C LEU A 10 -6.38 30.64 -44.39
N VAL A 11 -5.11 30.26 -44.44
CA VAL A 11 -4.69 28.90 -44.83
C VAL A 11 -4.98 27.99 -43.64
N ILE A 12 -6.08 27.25 -43.74
CA ILE A 12 -6.35 26.14 -42.82
C ILE A 12 -5.36 25.01 -43.21
N LEU A 13 -4.23 24.92 -42.53
CA LEU A 13 -3.45 23.70 -42.55
C LEU A 13 -4.25 22.62 -41.81
N SER A 14 -4.95 21.77 -42.56
CA SER A 14 -5.37 20.47 -42.10
C SER A 14 -4.11 19.64 -41.87
N VAL A 15 -3.62 19.60 -40.63
CA VAL A 15 -2.66 18.61 -40.21
C VAL A 15 -3.37 17.26 -40.31
N LEU A 16 -3.14 16.55 -41.44
CA LEU A 16 -3.38 15.12 -41.47
C LEU A 16 -2.57 14.51 -40.33
N GLN A 17 -3.22 14.15 -39.24
CA GLN A 17 -2.61 13.30 -38.25
C GLN A 17 -2.29 11.99 -38.96
N ALA A 18 -1.05 11.85 -39.44
CA ALA A 18 -0.53 10.57 -39.86
C ALA A 18 -0.71 9.62 -38.67
N SER A 19 -1.32 8.48 -38.90
CA SER A 19 -1.48 7.46 -37.86
C SER A 19 -0.11 7.19 -37.26
N ALA A 20 0.02 7.45 -35.96
CA ALA A 20 1.29 7.34 -35.23
C ALA A 20 1.75 5.87 -35.07
N TYR A 21 1.09 4.92 -35.73
CA TYR A 21 1.37 3.49 -35.66
C TYR A 21 1.02 2.78 -36.97
N LYS A 22 1.65 1.61 -37.19
CA LYS A 22 1.28 0.67 -38.25
C LYS A 22 0.47 -0.48 -37.65
N LYS A 23 -0.62 -0.87 -38.31
CA LYS A 23 -1.46 -2.03 -37.98
C LYS A 23 -1.36 -3.06 -39.08
N GLU A 24 -1.19 -4.33 -38.72
CA GLU A 24 -1.21 -5.45 -39.67
C GLU A 24 -1.87 -6.69 -39.07
N SER A 25 -2.40 -7.56 -39.95
CA SER A 25 -2.93 -8.87 -39.59
C SER A 25 -1.89 -9.93 -39.99
N VAL A 26 -1.51 -10.77 -39.04
CA VAL A 26 -0.48 -11.78 -39.22
C VAL A 26 -1.06 -13.17 -38.97
N ASN A 27 -0.81 -14.09 -39.89
CA ASN A 27 -1.15 -15.51 -39.71
C ASN A 27 0.14 -16.31 -39.50
N ILE A 28 0.11 -17.23 -38.53
CA ILE A 28 1.22 -18.11 -38.21
C ILE A 28 0.74 -19.56 -38.10
N ASP A 29 1.58 -20.51 -38.42
CA ASP A 29 1.33 -21.93 -38.18
C ASP A 29 1.61 -22.28 -36.72
N VAL A 30 0.61 -22.87 -36.06
CA VAL A 30 0.72 -23.41 -34.71
C VAL A 30 0.31 -24.88 -34.75
N ASN A 31 1.27 -25.75 -34.78
CA ASN A 31 1.06 -27.21 -34.83
C ASN A 31 0.16 -27.66 -36.01
N GLY A 32 0.38 -27.12 -37.19
CA GLY A 32 -0.37 -27.45 -38.42
C GLY A 32 -1.70 -26.67 -38.57
N LYS A 33 -2.00 -25.75 -37.69
CA LYS A 33 -3.18 -24.90 -37.78
C LYS A 33 -2.81 -23.44 -37.92
N GLN A 34 -3.40 -22.77 -38.92
CA GLN A 34 -3.26 -21.32 -39.07
C GLN A 34 -3.98 -20.57 -37.96
N ARG A 35 -3.23 -19.71 -37.25
CA ARG A 35 -3.75 -18.85 -36.19
C ARG A 35 -3.48 -17.40 -36.56
N ASN A 36 -4.42 -16.52 -36.27
CA ASN A 36 -4.39 -15.10 -36.62
C ASN A 36 -4.09 -14.23 -35.39
N MET A 37 -3.39 -13.14 -35.63
CA MET A 37 -3.17 -12.07 -34.65
C MET A 37 -3.15 -10.71 -35.32
N VAL A 38 -3.53 -9.66 -34.60
CA VAL A 38 -3.45 -8.27 -35.05
C VAL A 38 -2.28 -7.59 -34.33
N VAL A 39 -1.38 -7.02 -35.09
CA VAL A 39 -0.13 -6.41 -34.59
C VAL A 39 -0.16 -4.91 -34.80
N PHE A 40 0.23 -4.17 -33.79
CA PHE A 40 0.49 -2.74 -33.90
C PHE A 40 1.95 -2.46 -33.57
N THR A 41 2.61 -1.67 -34.41
CA THR A 41 3.98 -1.21 -34.21
C THR A 41 4.05 0.31 -34.24
N PRO A 42 4.89 0.95 -33.41
CA PRO A 42 5.07 2.39 -33.46
C PRO A 42 5.64 2.84 -34.81
N SER A 43 5.45 4.12 -35.13
CA SER A 43 5.99 4.74 -36.35
C SER A 43 7.51 4.66 -36.43
N SER A 44 8.17 4.66 -35.28
CA SER A 44 9.62 4.43 -35.12
C SER A 44 9.83 3.41 -34.02
N LEU A 45 10.27 2.21 -34.38
CA LEU A 45 10.51 1.09 -33.49
C LEU A 45 12.02 0.98 -33.20
N PRO A 46 12.47 1.23 -31.98
CA PRO A 46 13.85 0.96 -31.58
C PRO A 46 14.19 -0.54 -31.63
N ALA A 47 15.44 -0.86 -31.87
CA ALA A 47 15.93 -2.23 -31.73
C ALA A 47 15.71 -2.71 -30.27
N LYS A 48 15.48 -4.01 -30.12
CA LYS A 48 15.22 -4.62 -28.79
C LYS A 48 14.06 -3.96 -28.04
N SER A 49 12.98 -3.60 -28.76
CA SER A 49 11.76 -3.08 -28.13
C SER A 49 11.01 -4.17 -27.37
N PRO A 50 10.27 -3.84 -26.29
CA PRO A 50 9.41 -4.79 -25.59
C PRO A 50 8.28 -5.32 -26.48
N LEU A 51 7.79 -6.53 -26.15
CA LEU A 51 6.59 -7.11 -26.74
C LEU A 51 5.46 -7.15 -25.71
N PHE A 52 4.28 -6.69 -26.08
CA PHE A 52 3.06 -6.84 -25.31
C PHE A 52 2.10 -7.82 -26.03
N ILE A 53 1.66 -8.86 -25.35
CA ILE A 53 0.67 -9.83 -25.85
C ILE A 53 -0.65 -9.58 -25.16
N VAL A 54 -1.76 -9.61 -25.91
CA VAL A 54 -3.10 -9.42 -25.38
C VAL A 54 -4.05 -10.51 -25.86
N THR A 55 -4.83 -11.08 -24.92
CA THR A 55 -5.85 -12.09 -25.17
C THR A 55 -7.23 -11.58 -24.79
N HIS A 56 -8.22 -11.73 -25.69
CA HIS A 56 -9.59 -11.23 -25.52
C HIS A 56 -10.48 -12.14 -24.66
N GLY A 57 -11.67 -11.69 -24.29
CA GLY A 57 -12.67 -12.46 -23.58
C GLY A 57 -13.39 -13.51 -24.43
N MET A 58 -14.21 -14.36 -23.81
CA MET A 58 -15.04 -15.34 -24.50
C MET A 58 -16.02 -14.67 -25.48
N ASN A 59 -16.23 -15.28 -26.65
CA ASN A 59 -17.08 -14.75 -27.73
C ASN A 59 -16.68 -13.34 -28.25
N GLN A 60 -15.43 -12.97 -28.02
CA GLN A 60 -14.85 -11.71 -28.51
C GLN A 60 -13.73 -12.00 -29.53
N ASP A 61 -13.10 -10.95 -30.00
CA ASP A 61 -12.01 -10.97 -30.96
C ASP A 61 -10.97 -9.88 -30.67
N PRO A 62 -9.83 -9.85 -31.38
CA PRO A 62 -8.83 -8.79 -31.24
C PRO A 62 -9.41 -7.39 -31.47
N GLU A 63 -10.38 -7.26 -32.39
CA GLU A 63 -11.00 -5.99 -32.78
C GLU A 63 -11.77 -5.37 -31.59
N TYR A 64 -12.54 -6.18 -30.90
CA TYR A 64 -13.22 -5.78 -29.67
C TYR A 64 -12.19 -5.42 -28.57
N GLN A 65 -11.18 -6.25 -28.37
CA GLN A 65 -10.22 -6.08 -27.29
C GLN A 65 -9.44 -4.77 -27.44
N TYR A 66 -8.79 -4.51 -28.61
CA TYR A 66 -8.04 -3.26 -28.77
C TYR A 66 -8.93 -2.02 -28.85
N GLY A 67 -10.17 -2.15 -29.31
CA GLY A 67 -11.16 -1.07 -29.27
C GLY A 67 -11.56 -0.67 -27.86
N SER A 68 -11.49 -1.61 -26.91
CA SER A 68 -11.87 -1.41 -25.51
C SER A 68 -10.69 -0.98 -24.63
N ASP A 69 -9.57 -1.72 -24.63
CA ASP A 69 -8.41 -1.44 -23.77
C ASP A 69 -7.51 -0.29 -24.28
N LYS A 70 -7.53 -0.03 -25.58
CA LYS A 70 -6.78 1.03 -26.28
C LYS A 70 -5.28 1.06 -25.94
N MET A 71 -4.68 -0.06 -25.55
CA MET A 71 -3.26 -0.11 -25.24
C MET A 71 -2.38 0.26 -26.45
N TYR A 72 -2.85 -0.02 -27.67
CA TYR A 72 -2.13 0.34 -28.90
C TYR A 72 -1.93 1.87 -29.05
N GLU A 73 -2.75 2.72 -28.42
CA GLU A 73 -2.58 4.18 -28.48
C GLU A 73 -1.31 4.67 -27.78
N MET A 74 -0.72 3.84 -26.92
CA MET A 74 0.49 4.19 -26.16
C MET A 74 1.79 3.83 -26.88
N ILE A 75 1.75 2.98 -27.90
CA ILE A 75 2.96 2.36 -28.48
C ILE A 75 3.95 3.37 -29.06
N ASP A 76 3.46 4.49 -29.61
CA ASP A 76 4.35 5.48 -30.23
C ASP A 76 5.18 6.27 -29.20
N THR A 77 4.66 6.45 -27.99
CA THR A 77 5.37 7.09 -26.88
C THR A 77 6.16 6.07 -26.06
N ALA A 78 5.58 4.91 -25.77
CA ALA A 78 6.14 3.86 -24.94
C ALA A 78 7.11 2.91 -25.69
N LYS A 79 7.10 2.94 -27.03
CA LYS A 79 8.02 2.20 -27.92
C LYS A 79 8.04 0.69 -27.69
N PHE A 80 6.87 0.04 -27.72
CA PHE A 80 6.73 -1.41 -27.71
C PHE A 80 5.91 -1.92 -28.91
N VAL A 81 6.10 -3.17 -29.26
CA VAL A 81 5.22 -3.91 -30.20
C VAL A 81 4.07 -4.51 -29.39
N ILE A 82 2.84 -4.40 -29.87
CA ILE A 82 1.69 -5.07 -29.25
C ILE A 82 0.99 -6.00 -30.25
N THR A 83 0.66 -7.21 -29.79
CA THR A 83 -0.06 -8.19 -30.56
C THR A 83 -1.31 -8.68 -29.83
N TYR A 84 -2.45 -8.58 -30.51
CA TYR A 84 -3.73 -9.09 -30.03
C TYR A 84 -4.00 -10.44 -30.70
N LEU A 85 -4.01 -11.50 -29.91
CA LEU A 85 -4.19 -12.86 -30.40
C LEU A 85 -5.67 -13.15 -30.63
N ARG A 86 -5.97 -13.94 -31.68
CA ARG A 86 -7.33 -14.44 -31.98
C ARG A 86 -7.49 -15.86 -31.49
N SER A 87 -8.50 -16.11 -30.66
CA SER A 87 -8.83 -17.49 -30.23
C SER A 87 -9.23 -18.39 -31.41
N ASP A 88 -9.18 -19.69 -31.19
CA ASP A 88 -9.67 -20.67 -32.15
C ASP A 88 -11.17 -20.90 -31.93
N GLY A 89 -11.98 -20.23 -32.72
CA GLY A 89 -13.41 -20.11 -32.47
C GLY A 89 -13.71 -19.03 -31.43
N ASN A 90 -14.55 -19.34 -30.45
CA ASN A 90 -15.07 -18.35 -29.51
C ASN A 90 -14.40 -18.39 -28.12
N THR A 91 -13.46 -19.33 -27.89
CA THR A 91 -12.95 -19.63 -26.56
C THR A 91 -11.44 -19.88 -26.61
N TRP A 92 -10.79 -19.73 -25.44
CA TRP A 92 -9.41 -20.12 -25.19
C TRP A 92 -9.34 -21.50 -24.53
N ASP A 93 -8.24 -22.22 -24.77
CA ASP A 93 -7.91 -23.48 -24.09
C ASP A 93 -7.32 -23.18 -22.70
N THR A 94 -8.20 -22.99 -21.72
CA THR A 94 -7.82 -22.66 -20.33
C THR A 94 -7.50 -23.90 -19.48
N GLY A 95 -7.36 -25.07 -20.07
CA GLY A 95 -7.04 -26.32 -19.37
C GLY A 95 -5.97 -27.16 -20.06
N GLY A 96 -5.57 -26.78 -21.27
CA GLY A 96 -4.57 -27.51 -22.08
C GLY A 96 -3.38 -26.65 -22.51
N SER A 97 -2.72 -27.05 -23.57
CA SER A 97 -1.52 -26.39 -24.08
C SER A 97 -1.68 -25.72 -25.45
N LYS A 98 -2.86 -25.85 -26.08
CA LYS A 98 -3.09 -25.36 -27.45
C LYS A 98 -2.83 -23.86 -27.57
N ASP A 99 -3.41 -23.05 -26.71
CA ASP A 99 -3.26 -21.61 -26.76
C ASP A 99 -1.97 -21.12 -26.07
N GLN A 100 -1.43 -21.86 -25.11
CA GLN A 100 -0.07 -21.67 -24.62
C GLN A 100 0.95 -21.77 -25.77
N ASN A 101 0.83 -22.78 -26.62
CA ASN A 101 1.71 -22.94 -27.80
C ASN A 101 1.53 -21.80 -28.79
N PHE A 102 0.32 -21.27 -28.93
CA PHE A 102 0.09 -20.08 -29.76
C PHE A 102 0.82 -18.85 -29.22
N VAL A 103 0.74 -18.59 -27.91
CA VAL A 103 1.49 -17.49 -27.27
C VAL A 103 2.99 -17.64 -27.51
N ILE A 104 3.56 -18.85 -27.34
CA ILE A 104 4.98 -19.12 -27.58
C ILE A 104 5.35 -18.82 -29.04
N LYS A 105 4.58 -19.32 -29.99
CA LYS A 105 4.82 -19.08 -31.43
C LYS A 105 4.65 -17.62 -31.81
N ALA A 106 3.71 -16.90 -31.18
CA ALA A 106 3.57 -15.46 -31.38
C ALA A 106 4.82 -14.68 -30.92
N ILE A 107 5.41 -15.04 -29.77
CA ILE A 107 6.67 -14.44 -29.30
C ILE A 107 7.79 -14.67 -30.33
N ASP A 108 7.95 -15.89 -30.83
CA ASP A 108 8.99 -16.22 -31.78
C ASP A 108 8.81 -15.50 -33.12
N GLU A 109 7.58 -15.40 -33.60
CA GLU A 109 7.24 -14.65 -34.82
C GLU A 109 7.53 -13.17 -34.68
N MET A 110 7.10 -12.55 -33.53
CA MET A 110 7.37 -11.14 -33.28
C MET A 110 8.87 -10.86 -33.14
N ALA A 111 9.63 -11.77 -32.55
CA ALA A 111 11.09 -11.66 -32.45
C ALA A 111 11.75 -11.69 -33.81
N THR A 112 11.22 -12.51 -34.74
CA THR A 112 11.74 -12.61 -36.10
C THR A 112 11.42 -11.37 -36.93
N ARG A 113 10.21 -10.80 -36.77
CA ARG A 113 9.74 -9.66 -37.58
C ARG A 113 10.26 -8.31 -37.11
N TYR A 114 10.43 -8.12 -35.81
CA TYR A 114 10.55 -6.77 -35.24
C TYR A 114 11.76 -6.57 -34.31
N ASP A 115 12.69 -7.51 -34.25
CA ASP A 115 13.85 -7.43 -33.33
C ASP A 115 13.45 -7.06 -31.91
N ILE A 116 12.44 -7.73 -31.36
CA ILE A 116 11.99 -7.50 -29.99
C ILE A 116 13.02 -8.01 -28.96
N ASP A 117 12.96 -7.45 -27.76
CA ASP A 117 13.66 -7.98 -26.59
C ASP A 117 12.86 -9.14 -25.97
N LYS A 118 13.31 -10.38 -26.15
CA LYS A 118 12.65 -11.56 -25.58
C LYS A 118 12.67 -11.60 -24.05
N ASP A 119 13.52 -10.82 -23.41
CA ASP A 119 13.53 -10.71 -21.95
C ASP A 119 12.49 -9.70 -21.45
N ARG A 120 11.89 -8.88 -22.33
CA ARG A 120 10.83 -7.91 -22.01
C ARG A 120 9.54 -8.21 -22.78
N VAL A 121 9.01 -9.40 -22.49
CA VAL A 121 7.70 -9.83 -23.01
C VAL A 121 6.68 -9.77 -21.86
N TYR A 122 5.54 -9.14 -22.13
CA TYR A 122 4.46 -8.96 -21.18
C TYR A 122 3.16 -9.53 -21.72
N TRP A 123 2.28 -10.01 -20.84
CA TRP A 123 1.03 -10.62 -21.28
C TRP A 123 -0.14 -10.08 -20.46
N SER A 124 -1.11 -9.45 -21.14
CA SER A 124 -2.39 -9.02 -20.59
C SER A 124 -3.54 -9.78 -21.26
N GLY A 125 -4.68 -9.85 -20.61
CA GLY A 125 -5.86 -10.49 -21.17
C GLY A 125 -7.10 -10.23 -20.34
N PHE A 126 -8.25 -10.22 -21.00
CA PHE A 126 -9.54 -9.93 -20.38
C PHE A 126 -10.38 -11.19 -20.24
N SER A 127 -11.10 -11.34 -19.10
CA SER A 127 -12.10 -12.39 -18.89
C SER A 127 -11.50 -13.80 -19.14
N MET A 128 -11.98 -14.55 -20.12
CA MET A 128 -11.40 -15.85 -20.48
C MET A 128 -9.94 -15.74 -20.92
N GLY A 129 -9.51 -14.61 -21.51
CA GLY A 129 -8.10 -14.33 -21.80
C GLY A 129 -7.26 -14.16 -20.52
N SER A 130 -7.84 -13.64 -19.45
CA SER A 130 -7.26 -13.62 -18.11
C SER A 130 -7.17 -15.03 -17.51
N MET A 131 -8.22 -15.83 -17.62
CA MET A 131 -8.20 -17.26 -17.21
C MET A 131 -7.06 -18.04 -17.89
N LEU A 132 -6.82 -17.79 -19.19
CA LEU A 132 -5.71 -18.39 -19.92
C LEU A 132 -4.36 -17.97 -19.34
N ILE A 133 -4.21 -16.69 -18.96
CA ILE A 133 -2.98 -16.23 -18.29
C ILE A 133 -2.75 -17.01 -17.00
N HIS A 134 -3.73 -17.07 -16.11
CA HIS A 134 -3.61 -17.80 -14.85
C HIS A 134 -3.32 -19.29 -15.06
N HIS A 135 -3.93 -19.92 -16.06
CA HIS A 135 -3.64 -21.32 -16.43
C HIS A 135 -2.18 -21.50 -16.88
N CYS A 136 -1.64 -20.53 -17.63
CA CYS A 136 -0.31 -20.63 -18.21
C CYS A 136 0.83 -20.06 -17.35
N ILE A 137 0.52 -19.28 -16.31
CA ILE A 137 1.49 -18.44 -15.58
C ILE A 137 2.71 -19.25 -15.10
N SER A 138 2.48 -20.40 -14.47
CA SER A 138 3.56 -21.27 -13.96
C SER A 138 4.43 -21.90 -15.07
N LYS A 139 3.87 -22.04 -16.26
CA LYS A 139 4.52 -22.68 -17.43
C LYS A 139 5.26 -21.67 -18.31
N MET A 140 5.02 -20.37 -18.10
CA MET A 140 5.53 -19.28 -18.94
C MET A 140 6.50 -18.34 -18.24
N GLN A 141 6.90 -18.66 -17.00
CA GLN A 141 7.79 -17.82 -16.17
C GLN A 141 9.19 -17.58 -16.75
N ASP A 142 9.62 -18.37 -17.73
CA ASP A 142 10.88 -18.24 -18.46
C ASP A 142 10.74 -17.47 -19.78
N LYS A 143 9.53 -17.03 -20.13
CA LYS A 143 9.22 -16.34 -21.39
C LYS A 143 8.50 -15.00 -21.18
N ILE A 144 7.80 -14.84 -20.07
CA ILE A 144 6.99 -13.66 -19.75
C ILE A 144 7.58 -12.98 -18.51
N ALA A 145 7.99 -11.73 -18.65
CA ALA A 145 8.60 -10.96 -17.57
C ALA A 145 7.55 -10.41 -16.56
N ALA A 146 6.34 -10.11 -17.04
CA ALA A 146 5.23 -9.70 -16.18
C ALA A 146 3.86 -10.05 -16.80
N PHE A 147 2.91 -10.37 -15.94
CA PHE A 147 1.55 -10.73 -16.30
C PHE A 147 0.58 -9.66 -15.79
N ALA A 148 -0.38 -9.28 -16.64
CA ALA A 148 -1.40 -8.28 -16.29
C ALA A 148 -2.80 -8.75 -16.70
N PRO A 149 -3.34 -9.82 -16.07
CA PRO A 149 -4.71 -10.27 -16.28
C PRO A 149 -5.73 -9.20 -15.88
N THR A 150 -6.92 -9.24 -16.49
CA THR A 150 -8.00 -8.29 -16.23
C THR A 150 -9.34 -9.02 -16.15
N SER A 151 -10.07 -8.83 -15.06
CA SER A 151 -11.44 -9.34 -14.86
C SER A 151 -11.58 -10.84 -15.12
N GLY A 152 -10.70 -11.66 -14.51
CA GLY A 152 -10.81 -13.10 -14.63
C GLY A 152 -9.77 -13.87 -13.84
N ILE A 153 -10.19 -14.95 -13.19
CA ILE A 153 -9.33 -15.89 -12.47
C ILE A 153 -9.58 -17.32 -12.93
N GLN A 154 -8.65 -18.24 -12.66
CA GLN A 154 -8.84 -19.66 -12.94
C GLN A 154 -9.46 -20.38 -11.75
N PHE A 155 -10.69 -20.86 -11.90
CA PHE A 155 -11.46 -21.46 -10.79
C PHE A 155 -11.02 -22.88 -10.41
N SER A 156 -10.55 -23.64 -11.38
CA SER A 156 -10.28 -25.09 -11.21
C SER A 156 -8.84 -25.37 -10.80
N GLU A 157 -7.98 -24.37 -10.73
CA GLU A 157 -6.55 -24.52 -10.48
C GLU A 157 -6.10 -23.57 -9.38
N GLN A 158 -4.99 -23.93 -8.75
CA GLN A 158 -4.21 -23.06 -7.86
C GLN A 158 -2.85 -22.81 -8.53
N PRO A 159 -2.79 -21.91 -9.50
CA PRO A 159 -1.63 -21.79 -10.40
C PRO A 159 -0.33 -21.45 -9.66
N TRP A 160 -0.41 -20.72 -8.54
CA TRP A 160 0.74 -20.39 -7.69
C TRP A 160 1.50 -21.62 -7.20
N ASN A 161 0.82 -22.74 -6.88
CA ASN A 161 1.46 -23.96 -6.37
C ASN A 161 2.45 -24.58 -7.36
N ASN A 162 2.33 -24.27 -8.64
CA ASN A 162 3.19 -24.80 -9.71
C ASN A 162 4.25 -23.77 -10.16
N CYS A 163 4.25 -22.56 -9.60
CA CYS A 163 5.26 -21.56 -9.89
C CYS A 163 6.61 -21.96 -9.28
N LYS A 164 7.67 -21.93 -10.09
CA LYS A 164 9.03 -22.31 -9.66
C LYS A 164 9.85 -21.13 -9.17
N LYS A 165 9.39 -19.94 -9.43
CA LYS A 165 9.99 -18.65 -9.04
C LYS A 165 8.88 -17.62 -8.86
N PRO A 166 9.12 -16.53 -8.11
CA PRO A 166 8.15 -15.47 -7.95
C PRO A 166 7.64 -14.93 -9.27
N VAL A 167 6.39 -14.50 -9.26
CA VAL A 167 5.73 -13.90 -10.42
C VAL A 167 5.62 -12.39 -10.28
N ASN A 168 5.68 -11.68 -11.40
CA ASN A 168 5.30 -10.27 -11.48
C ASN A 168 3.88 -10.22 -12.01
N LEU A 169 2.91 -9.99 -11.13
CA LEU A 169 1.48 -10.09 -11.41
C LEU A 169 0.76 -8.81 -11.03
N LEU A 170 -0.02 -8.24 -11.94
CA LEU A 170 -1.00 -7.19 -11.67
C LEU A 170 -2.38 -7.66 -12.15
N GLU A 171 -3.28 -7.99 -11.26
CA GLU A 171 -4.69 -8.20 -11.60
C GLU A 171 -5.45 -6.88 -11.53
N CYS A 172 -6.30 -6.61 -12.54
CA CYS A 172 -7.24 -5.48 -12.54
C CYS A 172 -8.67 -6.00 -12.63
N ILE A 173 -9.53 -5.72 -11.65
CA ILE A 173 -10.90 -6.19 -11.62
C ILE A 173 -11.82 -5.20 -10.89
N ALA A 174 -13.10 -5.14 -11.26
CA ALA A 174 -14.06 -4.30 -10.55
C ALA A 174 -14.62 -4.98 -9.30
N TYR A 175 -14.95 -4.20 -8.26
CA TYR A 175 -15.72 -4.71 -7.12
C TYR A 175 -17.15 -5.14 -7.52
N ASP A 176 -17.70 -4.51 -8.56
CA ASP A 176 -19.03 -4.77 -9.11
C ASP A 176 -19.00 -5.64 -10.38
N ASP A 177 -17.91 -6.40 -10.61
CA ASP A 177 -17.83 -7.37 -11.70
C ASP A 177 -18.95 -8.42 -11.52
N ASP A 178 -19.87 -8.49 -12.48
CA ASP A 178 -21.06 -9.35 -12.42
C ASP A 178 -20.84 -10.75 -13.01
N VAL A 179 -19.68 -11.01 -13.61
CA VAL A 179 -19.27 -12.33 -14.12
C VAL A 179 -18.29 -13.00 -13.15
N PHE A 180 -17.26 -12.27 -12.73
CA PHE A 180 -16.30 -12.72 -11.71
C PHE A 180 -16.59 -12.00 -10.39
N GLY A 181 -17.74 -12.28 -9.78
CA GLY A 181 -18.18 -11.66 -8.54
C GLY A 181 -17.06 -11.60 -7.50
N TYR A 182 -16.61 -10.39 -7.18
CA TYR A 182 -15.40 -10.14 -6.40
C TYR A 182 -15.37 -10.91 -5.09
N GLU A 183 -16.47 -10.82 -4.34
CA GLU A 183 -16.63 -11.54 -3.07
C GLU A 183 -16.99 -13.00 -3.25
N GLN A 184 -17.83 -13.32 -4.25
CA GLN A 184 -18.30 -14.67 -4.53
C GLN A 184 -17.15 -15.63 -4.80
N TYR A 185 -16.14 -15.15 -5.54
CA TYR A 185 -14.98 -15.96 -5.93
C TYR A 185 -13.73 -15.67 -5.11
N GLY A 186 -13.84 -14.76 -4.12
CA GLY A 186 -12.73 -14.43 -3.21
C GLY A 186 -11.52 -13.88 -3.93
N ILE A 187 -11.72 -12.92 -4.84
CA ILE A 187 -10.68 -12.39 -5.74
C ILE A 187 -9.45 -11.92 -4.96
N HIS A 188 -9.65 -11.15 -3.88
CA HIS A 188 -8.54 -10.69 -3.05
C HIS A 188 -7.67 -11.86 -2.56
N GLY A 189 -8.29 -12.88 -1.94
CA GLY A 189 -7.57 -14.04 -1.43
C GLY A 189 -6.91 -14.88 -2.53
N TYR A 190 -7.52 -14.95 -3.72
CA TYR A 190 -6.94 -15.63 -4.87
C TYR A 190 -5.62 -14.97 -5.30
N ILE A 191 -5.61 -13.64 -5.44
CA ILE A 191 -4.40 -12.91 -5.82
C ILE A 191 -3.37 -12.90 -4.68
N GLU A 192 -3.79 -12.74 -3.44
CA GLU A 192 -2.92 -12.81 -2.27
C GLU A 192 -2.19 -14.16 -2.14
N ASN A 193 -2.79 -15.27 -2.63
CA ASN A 193 -2.12 -16.56 -2.61
C ASN A 193 -0.85 -16.61 -3.48
N TYR A 194 -0.77 -15.86 -4.58
CA TYR A 194 0.50 -15.68 -5.29
C TYR A 194 1.53 -14.99 -4.41
N ALA A 195 1.12 -13.92 -3.73
CA ALA A 195 2.01 -13.19 -2.83
C ALA A 195 2.54 -14.06 -1.67
N LYS A 196 1.69 -14.91 -1.10
CA LYS A 196 2.08 -15.86 -0.04
C LYS A 196 3.04 -16.93 -0.57
N HIS A 197 2.74 -17.49 -1.75
CA HIS A 197 3.62 -18.46 -2.41
C HIS A 197 5.01 -17.85 -2.66
N ASP A 198 5.06 -16.60 -3.09
CA ASP A 198 6.30 -15.88 -3.41
C ASP A 198 7.03 -15.35 -2.17
N GLY A 199 6.45 -15.54 -0.96
CA GLY A 199 7.05 -15.16 0.31
C GLY A 199 7.11 -13.65 0.53
N HIS A 200 6.16 -12.89 -0.04
CA HIS A 200 6.10 -11.44 0.18
C HIS A 200 5.78 -11.10 1.63
N THR A 201 6.57 -10.22 2.21
CA THR A 201 6.50 -9.82 3.63
C THR A 201 5.90 -8.43 3.83
N ARG A 202 5.77 -7.63 2.76
CA ARG A 202 5.25 -6.27 2.81
C ARG A 202 3.95 -6.17 2.03
N TYR A 203 3.00 -5.46 2.62
CA TYR A 203 1.71 -5.16 2.01
C TYR A 203 1.40 -3.67 2.15
N SER A 204 0.91 -3.06 1.09
CA SER A 204 0.37 -1.70 1.13
C SER A 204 -0.92 -1.60 0.34
N LYS A 205 -1.81 -0.69 0.77
CA LYS A 205 -3.06 -0.38 0.09
C LYS A 205 -3.23 1.12 -0.07
N THR A 206 -3.39 1.57 -1.31
CA THR A 206 -3.76 2.95 -1.63
C THR A 206 -5.21 2.98 -2.07
N THR A 207 -6.08 3.57 -1.25
CA THR A 207 -7.51 3.72 -1.57
C THR A 207 -7.74 4.91 -2.50
N ASN A 208 -8.79 4.82 -3.32
CA ASN A 208 -9.13 5.85 -4.30
C ASN A 208 -7.98 6.19 -5.26
N TYR A 209 -7.13 5.21 -5.55
CA TYR A 209 -6.06 5.34 -6.53
C TYR A 209 -6.65 5.60 -7.92
N LYS A 210 -6.14 6.62 -8.61
CA LYS A 210 -6.58 7.00 -9.95
C LYS A 210 -5.53 6.62 -10.97
N THR A 211 -5.90 5.82 -11.95
CA THR A 211 -5.02 5.45 -13.06
C THR A 211 -4.89 6.57 -14.10
N ILE A 212 -5.89 7.45 -14.14
CA ILE A 212 -5.95 8.68 -14.94
C ILE A 212 -6.61 9.79 -14.12
N SER A 213 -6.54 11.04 -14.57
CA SER A 213 -7.15 12.21 -13.90
C SER A 213 -8.69 12.27 -13.97
N SER A 214 -9.38 11.19 -14.32
CA SER A 214 -10.85 11.12 -14.35
C SER A 214 -11.42 11.11 -12.93
N SER A 215 -12.52 11.84 -12.72
CA SER A 215 -13.23 11.84 -11.42
C SER A 215 -14.13 10.61 -11.23
N TRP A 216 -14.44 9.87 -12.29
CA TRP A 216 -15.45 8.80 -12.29
C TRP A 216 -14.88 7.43 -11.94
N TYR A 217 -13.59 7.18 -12.24
CA TYR A 217 -12.98 5.88 -12.06
C TYR A 217 -11.80 5.97 -11.09
N ASN A 218 -11.97 5.40 -9.95
CA ASN A 218 -10.94 5.17 -8.97
C ASN A 218 -11.10 3.75 -8.43
N GLY A 219 -10.10 3.29 -7.75
CA GLY A 219 -10.09 1.95 -7.15
C GLY A 219 -9.11 1.87 -6.00
N ASP A 220 -8.96 0.69 -5.48
CA ASP A 220 -7.99 0.39 -4.46
C ASP A 220 -6.82 -0.35 -5.11
N LEU A 221 -5.62 0.18 -4.94
CA LEU A 221 -4.39 -0.45 -5.39
C LEU A 221 -3.70 -1.13 -4.22
N GLU A 222 -3.63 -2.43 -4.26
CA GLU A 222 -2.98 -3.27 -3.27
C GLU A 222 -1.68 -3.84 -3.84
N LYS A 223 -0.62 -3.90 -3.03
CA LYS A 223 0.70 -4.36 -3.45
C LYS A 223 1.31 -5.25 -2.39
N TRP A 224 1.81 -6.40 -2.80
CA TRP A 224 2.61 -7.31 -1.99
C TRP A 224 4.02 -7.36 -2.56
N THR A 225 4.99 -7.12 -1.72
CA THR A 225 6.41 -7.01 -2.09
C THR A 225 7.33 -7.54 -0.98
N GLY A 226 8.65 -7.48 -1.16
CA GLY A 226 9.61 -7.87 -0.14
C GLY A 226 9.82 -9.37 0.00
N GLY A 227 9.46 -10.14 -1.01
CA GLY A 227 9.83 -11.54 -1.09
C GLY A 227 11.34 -11.71 -1.30
N GLU A 228 11.94 -12.71 -0.67
CA GLU A 228 13.39 -12.96 -0.74
C GLU A 228 13.90 -13.16 -2.17
N ASN A 229 13.06 -13.74 -3.01
CA ASN A 229 13.40 -14.02 -4.42
C ASN A 229 12.92 -12.94 -5.40
N GLY A 230 12.52 -11.77 -4.91
CA GLY A 230 11.97 -10.68 -5.72
C GLY A 230 10.53 -10.95 -6.20
N GLY A 231 10.14 -10.29 -7.27
CA GLY A 231 8.76 -10.32 -7.77
C GLY A 231 7.85 -9.33 -7.04
N GLU A 232 6.72 -9.04 -7.64
CA GLU A 232 5.67 -8.20 -7.03
C GLU A 232 4.29 -8.69 -7.46
N VAL A 233 3.37 -8.75 -6.52
CA VAL A 233 1.96 -9.06 -6.79
C VAL A 233 1.14 -7.83 -6.46
N TRP A 234 0.38 -7.34 -7.44
CA TRP A 234 -0.49 -6.19 -7.30
C TRP A 234 -1.92 -6.56 -7.63
N LEU A 235 -2.88 -5.94 -6.95
CA LEU A 235 -4.32 -6.02 -7.22
C LEU A 235 -4.89 -4.61 -7.32
N TYR A 236 -5.45 -4.28 -8.46
CA TYR A 236 -6.18 -3.03 -8.64
C TYR A 236 -7.68 -3.32 -8.74
N SER A 237 -8.41 -2.99 -7.68
CA SER A 237 -9.86 -3.21 -7.57
C SER A 237 -10.59 -1.89 -7.78
N TYR A 238 -11.14 -1.64 -8.97
CA TYR A 238 -11.86 -0.41 -9.24
C TYR A 238 -13.30 -0.46 -8.72
N HIS A 239 -13.78 0.71 -8.24
CA HIS A 239 -15.03 0.79 -7.48
C HIS A 239 -16.27 0.53 -8.33
N ASN A 240 -16.25 0.94 -9.61
CA ASN A 240 -17.32 0.72 -10.55
C ASN A 240 -16.73 0.44 -11.93
N GLY A 241 -17.24 -0.52 -12.64
CA GLY A 241 -16.72 -0.87 -13.95
C GLY A 241 -17.38 -2.09 -14.57
N GLY A 242 -18.02 -2.91 -13.73
CA GLY A 242 -18.61 -4.17 -14.16
C GLY A 242 -17.59 -5.08 -14.84
N HIS A 243 -18.06 -6.01 -15.64
CA HIS A 243 -17.23 -6.94 -16.40
C HIS A 243 -16.81 -6.34 -17.75
N TYR A 244 -15.76 -5.50 -17.75
CA TYR A 244 -15.32 -4.79 -18.95
C TYR A 244 -13.80 -4.58 -19.02
N PRO A 245 -13.14 -4.71 -20.20
CA PRO A 245 -11.71 -4.46 -20.36
C PRO A 245 -11.44 -2.95 -20.47
N MET A 246 -11.21 -2.29 -19.35
CA MET A 246 -11.18 -0.83 -19.23
C MET A 246 -9.90 -0.23 -19.81
N ASP A 247 -10.03 0.75 -20.69
CA ASP A 247 -8.92 1.54 -21.25
C ASP A 247 -8.16 2.36 -20.19
N LEU A 248 -8.80 2.62 -19.07
CA LEU A 248 -8.24 3.36 -17.94
C LEU A 248 -7.06 2.63 -17.28
N ASN A 249 -7.02 1.31 -17.39
CA ASN A 249 -5.98 0.49 -16.78
C ASN A 249 -4.68 0.47 -17.60
N ARG A 250 -4.71 0.86 -18.87
CA ARG A 250 -3.56 0.74 -19.77
C ARG A 250 -2.27 1.40 -19.25
N HIS A 251 -2.39 2.57 -18.61
CA HIS A 251 -1.23 3.25 -18.03
C HIS A 251 -0.69 2.54 -16.80
N LEU A 252 -1.57 2.04 -15.92
CA LEU A 252 -1.18 1.24 -14.75
C LEU A 252 -0.50 -0.05 -15.19
N ILE A 253 -1.10 -0.78 -16.14
CA ILE A 253 -0.58 -2.03 -16.71
C ILE A 253 0.82 -1.81 -17.31
N TRP A 254 0.98 -0.78 -18.17
CA TRP A 254 2.28 -0.47 -18.75
C TRP A 254 3.32 -0.07 -17.69
N ASN A 255 2.94 0.81 -16.77
CA ASN A 255 3.84 1.28 -15.71
C ASN A 255 4.28 0.16 -14.76
N PHE A 256 3.42 -0.83 -14.54
CA PHE A 256 3.77 -2.04 -13.83
C PHE A 256 4.73 -2.91 -14.66
N CYS A 257 4.31 -3.34 -15.85
CA CYS A 257 5.03 -4.32 -16.66
C CYS A 257 6.43 -3.86 -17.08
N LYS A 258 6.58 -2.60 -17.52
CA LYS A 258 7.86 -2.07 -18.04
C LYS A 258 9.02 -2.10 -17.04
N ARG A 259 8.75 -2.33 -15.77
CA ARG A 259 9.74 -2.41 -14.68
C ARG A 259 10.46 -3.76 -14.67
N PHE A 260 9.89 -4.76 -15.33
CA PHE A 260 10.37 -6.14 -15.24
C PHE A 260 11.05 -6.60 -16.53
N THR A 261 12.12 -7.33 -16.31
CA THR A 261 12.90 -7.99 -17.37
C THR A 261 13.24 -9.41 -16.90
N LEU A 262 13.15 -10.40 -17.76
CA LEU A 262 13.58 -11.75 -17.41
C LEU A 262 15.06 -11.74 -16.99
N ASN A 263 15.36 -12.49 -15.94
CA ASN A 263 16.72 -12.59 -15.38
C ASN A 263 17.32 -11.24 -14.97
N GLN A 264 16.49 -10.29 -14.52
CA GLN A 264 16.99 -9.05 -13.93
C GLN A 264 17.67 -9.34 -12.58
N PRO A 265 18.67 -8.53 -12.18
CA PRO A 265 19.20 -8.60 -10.83
C PRO A 265 18.12 -8.27 -9.82
N LYS A 266 18.28 -8.73 -8.59
CA LYS A 266 17.32 -8.53 -7.51
C LYS A 266 17.92 -7.62 -6.47
N ALA A 267 17.17 -6.63 -6.04
CA ALA A 267 17.43 -5.84 -4.85
C ALA A 267 16.45 -6.25 -3.74
N ARG A 268 16.88 -6.16 -2.49
CA ARG A 268 16.03 -6.30 -1.32
C ARG A 268 16.38 -5.24 -0.29
N MET A 269 15.40 -4.39 0.05
CA MET A 269 15.54 -3.44 1.15
C MET A 269 15.59 -4.18 2.49
N THR A 270 16.65 -3.95 3.24
CA THR A 270 16.86 -4.50 4.59
C THR A 270 16.64 -3.46 5.68
N GLN A 271 16.72 -2.16 5.31
CA GLN A 271 16.45 -1.01 6.17
C GLN A 271 15.83 0.13 5.34
N PRO A 272 14.74 0.75 5.80
CA PRO A 272 13.87 0.21 6.85
C PRO A 272 13.24 -1.11 6.37
N GLU A 273 13.01 -2.01 7.30
CA GLU A 273 12.41 -3.29 7.00
C GLU A 273 10.88 -3.16 6.98
N GLY A 274 10.30 -2.92 5.81
CA GLY A 274 8.86 -2.73 5.60
C GLY A 274 8.37 -1.31 5.83
N GLU A 275 7.06 -1.13 5.92
CA GLU A 275 6.42 0.17 6.12
C GLU A 275 6.68 0.70 7.54
N VAL A 276 7.05 1.99 7.64
CA VAL A 276 7.31 2.69 8.91
C VAL A 276 6.38 3.91 9.01
N THR A 277 5.78 4.13 10.16
CA THR A 277 4.97 5.32 10.43
C THR A 277 5.49 6.03 11.68
N HIS A 278 5.81 7.30 11.54
CA HIS A 278 6.13 8.19 12.64
C HIS A 278 5.09 9.32 12.69
N LEU A 279 4.28 9.33 13.74
CA LEU A 279 3.26 10.34 13.99
C LEU A 279 3.78 11.34 15.02
N TYR A 280 3.91 12.60 14.61
CA TYR A 280 4.19 13.72 15.51
C TYR A 280 2.91 14.53 15.73
N VAL A 281 2.47 14.69 16.97
CA VAL A 281 1.33 15.52 17.35
C VAL A 281 1.81 16.66 18.24
N GLY A 282 1.96 17.84 17.63
CA GLY A 282 2.55 19.03 18.25
C GLY A 282 2.60 20.21 17.30
N PRO A 283 3.18 21.36 17.74
CA PRO A 283 3.41 22.50 16.86
C PRO A 283 4.25 22.09 15.66
N LYS A 284 3.76 22.28 14.44
CA LYS A 284 4.43 21.84 13.20
C LYS A 284 5.86 22.32 13.06
N LYS A 285 6.16 23.55 13.52
CA LYS A 285 7.51 24.14 13.51
C LYS A 285 8.53 23.41 14.40
N GLU A 286 8.04 22.58 15.32
CA GLU A 286 8.84 21.82 16.28
C GLU A 286 8.96 20.33 15.88
N ALA A 287 8.27 19.92 14.80
CA ALA A 287 8.37 18.57 14.29
C ALA A 287 9.79 18.31 13.76
N VAL A 288 10.45 17.33 14.36
CA VAL A 288 11.77 16.84 13.92
C VAL A 288 11.62 15.34 13.71
N PHE A 289 11.96 14.89 12.52
CA PHE A 289 11.97 13.47 12.22
C PHE A 289 13.41 12.95 12.17
N PRO A 290 13.65 11.73 12.60
CA PRO A 290 14.98 11.13 12.54
C PRO A 290 15.42 10.92 11.08
N ASP A 291 16.72 10.92 10.87
CA ASP A 291 17.31 10.48 9.60
C ASP A 291 16.86 9.06 9.28
N ILE A 292 16.66 8.77 7.99
CA ILE A 292 16.28 7.43 7.56
C ILE A 292 17.51 6.71 7.04
N THR A 293 17.95 5.67 7.75
CA THR A 293 18.97 4.75 7.25
C THR A 293 18.35 3.81 6.23
N MET A 294 18.93 3.74 5.05
CA MET A 294 18.57 2.83 3.97
C MET A 294 19.63 1.76 3.85
N GLY A 295 19.22 0.51 3.78
CA GLY A 295 20.10 -0.64 3.55
C GLY A 295 19.47 -1.58 2.54
N ALA A 296 20.29 -2.24 1.72
CA ALA A 296 19.82 -3.22 0.77
C ALA A 296 20.86 -4.34 0.56
N THR A 297 20.36 -5.51 0.14
CA THR A 297 21.17 -6.57 -0.46
C THR A 297 20.85 -6.70 -1.93
N ALA A 298 21.78 -7.26 -2.73
CA ALA A 298 21.58 -7.46 -4.13
C ALA A 298 22.14 -8.82 -4.61
N THR A 299 21.47 -9.41 -5.60
CA THR A 299 21.95 -10.62 -6.28
C THR A 299 21.71 -10.50 -7.79
N SER A 300 22.59 -11.09 -8.59
CA SER A 300 22.38 -11.29 -10.02
C SER A 300 22.60 -12.75 -10.38
N THR A 301 21.73 -13.30 -11.24
CA THR A 301 21.84 -14.69 -11.72
C THR A 301 22.64 -14.81 -13.02
N ASN A 302 22.78 -13.73 -13.77
CA ASN A 302 23.37 -13.73 -15.13
C ASN A 302 24.47 -12.68 -15.30
N GLY A 303 25.16 -12.31 -14.23
CA GLY A 303 26.22 -11.31 -14.26
C GLY A 303 26.61 -10.89 -12.86
N GLN A 304 27.39 -9.83 -12.75
CA GLN A 304 27.81 -9.26 -11.48
C GLN A 304 27.01 -7.98 -11.19
N VAL A 305 26.70 -7.75 -9.93
CA VAL A 305 26.17 -6.48 -9.49
C VAL A 305 27.27 -5.42 -9.59
N VAL A 306 27.01 -4.36 -10.35
CA VAL A 306 27.98 -3.27 -10.55
C VAL A 306 27.57 -1.97 -9.88
N LYS A 307 26.29 -1.84 -9.51
CA LYS A 307 25.81 -0.60 -8.88
C LYS A 307 24.55 -0.83 -8.07
N MET A 308 24.43 -0.10 -6.94
CA MET A 308 23.22 0.10 -6.14
C MET A 308 22.94 1.60 -6.01
N ASP A 309 21.77 2.05 -6.48
CA ASP A 309 21.29 3.42 -6.35
C ASP A 309 20.15 3.48 -5.32
N PHE A 310 20.23 4.39 -4.36
CA PHE A 310 19.17 4.66 -3.40
C PHE A 310 18.42 5.94 -3.75
N TYR A 311 17.10 5.90 -3.69
CA TYR A 311 16.21 7.02 -4.01
C TYR A 311 15.17 7.28 -2.92
N ASP A 312 14.74 8.54 -2.81
CA ASP A 312 13.45 8.92 -2.25
C ASP A 312 12.55 9.44 -3.39
N GLY A 313 11.51 8.70 -3.72
CA GLY A 313 10.73 8.92 -4.93
C GLY A 313 11.61 8.85 -6.18
N ASN A 314 11.82 9.99 -6.84
CA ASN A 314 12.70 10.12 -8.00
C ASN A 314 14.04 10.82 -7.68
N THR A 315 14.26 11.23 -6.44
CA THR A 315 15.47 11.91 -6.02
C THR A 315 16.54 10.90 -5.64
N LEU A 316 17.67 10.91 -6.33
CA LEU A 316 18.83 10.08 -5.99
C LEU A 316 19.43 10.57 -4.66
N ILE A 317 19.57 9.66 -3.71
CA ILE A 317 20.21 9.91 -2.41
C ILE A 317 21.69 9.53 -2.48
N GLU A 318 21.99 8.31 -2.94
CA GLU A 318 23.36 7.81 -3.02
C GLU A 318 23.49 6.73 -4.10
N SER A 319 24.72 6.56 -4.63
CA SER A 319 25.06 5.55 -5.63
C SER A 319 26.33 4.83 -5.18
N LEU A 320 26.27 3.52 -5.03
CA LEU A 320 27.33 2.67 -4.49
C LEU A 320 27.73 1.59 -5.51
N SER A 321 29.02 1.34 -5.66
CA SER A 321 29.56 0.33 -6.58
C SER A 321 29.95 -0.99 -5.89
N ALA A 322 29.91 -1.04 -4.57
CA ALA A 322 30.27 -2.20 -3.76
C ALA A 322 29.51 -2.23 -2.43
N GLU A 323 29.38 -3.43 -1.87
CA GLU A 323 28.84 -3.62 -0.51
C GLU A 323 29.76 -3.02 0.59
N PRO A 324 29.19 -2.62 1.73
CA PRO A 324 27.79 -2.68 2.09
C PRO A 324 26.95 -1.60 1.40
N TYR A 325 25.78 -1.97 0.87
CA TYR A 325 24.89 -1.00 0.26
C TYR A 325 24.04 -0.33 1.35
N THR A 326 24.50 0.83 1.81
CA THR A 326 23.82 1.65 2.83
C THR A 326 23.85 3.13 2.45
N ALA A 327 22.75 3.82 2.66
CA ALA A 327 22.60 5.26 2.43
C ALA A 327 21.82 5.90 3.59
N THR A 328 21.85 7.23 3.69
CA THR A 328 21.07 7.95 4.72
C THR A 328 20.35 9.15 4.10
N LEU A 329 19.03 9.16 4.18
CA LEU A 329 18.22 10.34 3.91
C LEU A 329 18.24 11.23 5.14
N LYS A 330 18.89 12.38 5.03
CA LYS A 330 19.11 13.34 6.12
C LYS A 330 17.91 14.27 6.28
N ALA A 331 17.51 14.50 7.55
CA ALA A 331 16.50 15.48 7.95
C ALA A 331 15.25 15.49 7.03
N PRO A 332 14.60 14.34 6.86
CA PRO A 332 13.45 14.23 5.96
C PRO A 332 12.31 15.15 6.42
N ALA A 333 11.57 15.70 5.48
CA ALA A 333 10.38 16.49 5.76
C ALA A 333 9.20 15.62 6.20
N ALA A 334 8.14 16.24 6.72
CA ALA A 334 6.88 15.54 6.88
C ALA A 334 6.29 15.17 5.51
N GLY A 335 5.81 13.94 5.36
CA GLY A 335 5.24 13.42 4.14
C GLY A 335 5.47 11.91 3.98
N GLU A 336 5.08 11.42 2.83
CA GLU A 336 5.34 10.06 2.40
C GLU A 336 6.68 10.00 1.66
N HIS A 337 7.58 9.15 2.12
CA HIS A 337 8.87 8.85 1.53
C HIS A 337 8.83 7.48 0.89
N ASN A 338 8.89 7.42 -0.42
CA ASN A 338 8.98 6.17 -1.17
C ASN A 338 10.45 5.83 -1.43
N LEU A 339 11.06 5.13 -0.49
CA LEU A 339 12.46 4.75 -0.53
C LEU A 339 12.64 3.56 -1.47
N ARG A 340 13.59 3.68 -2.42
CA ARG A 340 13.88 2.62 -3.40
C ARG A 340 15.37 2.30 -3.43
N ALA A 341 15.67 1.00 -3.54
CA ALA A 341 16.98 0.48 -3.85
C ALA A 341 16.95 -0.12 -5.27
N VAL A 342 17.74 0.43 -6.17
CA VAL A 342 17.81 0.03 -7.59
C VAL A 342 19.18 -0.57 -7.87
N VAL A 343 19.23 -1.90 -8.06
CA VAL A 343 20.45 -2.61 -8.44
C VAL A 343 20.62 -2.60 -9.96
N THR A 344 21.85 -2.50 -10.42
CA THR A 344 22.24 -2.66 -11.83
C THR A 344 23.31 -3.72 -11.94
N ASP A 345 23.19 -4.64 -12.92
CA ASP A 345 24.21 -5.64 -13.24
C ASP A 345 25.14 -5.16 -14.39
N ASP A 346 26.17 -5.94 -14.68
CA ASP A 346 27.16 -5.65 -15.73
C ASP A 346 26.59 -5.74 -17.15
N SER A 347 25.41 -6.33 -17.35
CA SER A 347 24.66 -6.28 -18.61
C SER A 347 23.78 -5.03 -18.75
N GLY A 348 23.72 -4.19 -17.70
CA GLY A 348 22.89 -2.99 -17.63
C GLY A 348 21.42 -3.25 -17.27
N LYS A 349 21.04 -4.49 -16.95
CA LYS A 349 19.71 -4.80 -16.43
C LYS A 349 19.55 -4.27 -15.01
N LYS A 350 18.31 -3.89 -14.68
CA LYS A 350 17.98 -3.32 -13.38
C LYS A 350 16.90 -4.12 -12.67
N GLY A 351 17.03 -4.18 -11.37
CA GLY A 351 15.99 -4.64 -10.46
C GLY A 351 15.80 -3.63 -9.34
N GLU A 352 14.63 -3.57 -8.74
CA GLU A 352 14.38 -2.65 -7.65
C GLU A 352 13.56 -3.29 -6.53
N ASP A 353 13.75 -2.75 -5.34
CA ASP A 353 12.86 -2.97 -4.20
C ASP A 353 12.60 -1.64 -3.50
N TRP A 354 11.50 -1.55 -2.75
CA TRP A 354 11.06 -0.30 -2.15
C TRP A 354 10.36 -0.53 -0.81
N CYS A 355 10.37 0.49 0.02
CA CYS A 355 9.57 0.56 1.23
C CYS A 355 8.99 1.97 1.42
N LEU A 356 7.99 2.08 2.27
CA LEU A 356 7.29 3.32 2.54
C LEU A 356 7.58 3.80 3.96
N VAL A 357 7.95 5.08 4.09
CA VAL A 357 8.08 5.75 5.38
C VAL A 357 7.12 6.94 5.40
N ASN A 358 6.21 6.95 6.37
CA ASN A 358 5.20 7.99 6.54
C ASN A 358 5.56 8.85 7.75
N TYR A 359 6.00 10.08 7.51
CA TYR A 359 6.24 11.07 8.54
C TYR A 359 5.06 12.05 8.62
N VAL A 360 4.20 11.84 9.61
CA VAL A 360 2.92 12.54 9.74
C VAL A 360 3.01 13.59 10.83
N THR A 361 2.60 14.83 10.53
CA THR A 361 2.42 15.89 11.54
C THR A 361 0.96 16.22 11.73
N SER A 362 0.56 16.44 12.97
CA SER A 362 -0.76 16.94 13.32
C SER A 362 -0.68 17.97 14.44
N GLU A 363 -1.48 19.02 14.34
CA GLU A 363 -1.50 20.09 15.31
C GLU A 363 -2.84 20.17 16.06
N SER A 364 -3.95 20.23 15.35
CA SER A 364 -5.28 20.43 15.95
C SER A 364 -6.36 19.50 15.40
N SER A 365 -6.07 18.77 14.32
CA SER A 365 -6.98 17.80 13.74
C SER A 365 -6.74 16.40 14.30
N TYR A 366 -7.74 15.52 14.25
CA TYR A 366 -7.53 14.12 14.57
C TYR A 366 -6.58 13.49 13.56
N SER A 367 -5.44 13.03 14.05
CA SER A 367 -4.54 12.18 13.29
C SER A 367 -4.94 10.74 13.42
N LEU A 368 -5.10 10.12 12.30
CA LEU A 368 -5.46 8.73 12.22
C LEU A 368 -4.26 7.88 12.64
N ILE A 369 -4.36 7.22 13.80
CA ILE A 369 -3.43 6.17 14.17
C ILE A 369 -3.68 4.96 13.27
N GLN A 370 -4.95 4.56 13.11
CA GLN A 370 -5.33 3.50 12.19
C GLN A 370 -6.81 3.54 11.81
N THR A 371 -7.12 3.38 10.52
CA THR A 371 -8.35 2.76 10.01
C THR A 371 -7.97 1.51 9.24
N PHE A 372 -8.50 0.38 9.64
CA PHE A 372 -8.33 -0.85 8.89
C PHE A 372 -9.24 -0.81 7.65
N ARG A 373 -8.71 -1.17 6.48
CA ARG A 373 -9.41 -0.96 5.20
C ARG A 373 -9.60 -2.23 4.38
N ALA A 374 -8.96 -3.33 4.78
CA ALA A 374 -9.06 -4.63 4.12
C ALA A 374 -8.91 -5.76 5.14
N GLU A 375 -9.51 -6.91 4.87
CA GLU A 375 -9.21 -8.14 5.60
C GLU A 375 -7.75 -8.54 5.37
N GLY A 376 -7.09 -9.04 6.40
CA GLY A 376 -5.71 -9.45 6.25
C GLY A 376 -4.95 -9.68 7.54
N VAL A 377 -3.64 -9.75 7.42
CA VAL A 377 -2.69 -9.82 8.54
C VAL A 377 -2.67 -8.52 9.34
N VAL A 378 -2.14 -8.59 10.53
CA VAL A 378 -1.87 -7.40 11.35
C VAL A 378 -0.90 -6.48 10.60
N PRO A 379 -1.23 -5.18 10.43
CA PRO A 379 -0.32 -4.23 9.82
C PRO A 379 1.00 -4.14 10.60
N GLN A 380 2.10 -3.94 9.90
CA GLN A 380 3.45 -3.90 10.51
C GLN A 380 3.66 -2.75 11.50
N ASN A 381 2.82 -1.72 11.46
CA ASN A 381 2.83 -0.61 12.40
C ASN A 381 2.03 -0.90 13.71
N TRP A 382 1.59 -2.14 13.90
CA TRP A 382 0.98 -2.62 15.15
C TRP A 382 1.74 -3.82 15.70
N SER A 383 2.03 -3.83 16.99
CA SER A 383 2.37 -5.06 17.71
C SER A 383 1.14 -5.60 18.43
N VAL A 384 1.05 -6.92 18.55
CA VAL A 384 -0.12 -7.62 19.09
C VAL A 384 0.26 -8.85 19.89
N SER A 385 -0.63 -9.25 20.79
CA SER A 385 -0.44 -10.39 21.69
C SER A 385 -0.28 -11.74 20.99
N ASN A 386 -0.83 -11.89 19.79
CA ASN A 386 -0.83 -13.16 19.06
C ASN A 386 -0.88 -12.91 17.56
N GLY A 387 0.21 -13.18 16.85
CA GLY A 387 0.32 -12.92 15.41
C GLY A 387 -0.71 -13.69 14.58
N SER A 388 -0.94 -13.22 13.36
CA SER A 388 -1.84 -13.88 12.41
C SER A 388 -1.27 -15.23 11.96
N THR A 389 -2.14 -16.25 11.84
CA THR A 389 -1.80 -17.51 11.20
C THR A 389 -2.59 -17.69 9.93
N THR A 390 -1.91 -18.07 8.85
CA THR A 390 -2.54 -18.41 7.58
C THR A 390 -3.28 -19.75 7.67
N ARG A 391 -4.40 -19.86 6.95
CA ARG A 391 -5.12 -21.12 6.84
C ARG A 391 -4.51 -22.01 5.76
N VAL A 392 -4.35 -23.28 6.08
CA VAL A 392 -4.06 -24.31 5.09
C VAL A 392 -5.39 -24.93 4.64
N GLY A 393 -5.77 -24.66 3.37
CA GLY A 393 -6.98 -25.24 2.73
C GLY A 393 -8.21 -24.32 2.70
N GLY A 394 -8.86 -24.26 1.55
CA GLY A 394 -10.06 -23.52 1.12
C GLY A 394 -10.95 -22.85 2.18
N GLY A 395 -11.06 -21.54 2.14
CA GLY A 395 -11.89 -20.68 3.00
C GLY A 395 -11.17 -19.39 3.39
N LEU A 396 -11.72 -18.61 4.31
CA LEU A 396 -11.15 -17.34 4.76
C LEU A 396 -9.64 -17.46 5.06
N PRO A 397 -8.81 -16.51 4.63
CA PRO A 397 -7.36 -16.64 4.60
C PRO A 397 -6.68 -16.78 5.97
N TYR A 398 -7.37 -16.41 7.05
CA TYR A 398 -6.80 -16.43 8.41
C TYR A 398 -7.76 -17.09 9.39
N THR A 399 -7.30 -18.10 10.13
CA THR A 399 -8.14 -18.90 11.04
C THR A 399 -7.89 -18.67 12.50
N SER A 400 -6.75 -18.17 12.88
CA SER A 400 -6.38 -17.94 14.27
C SER A 400 -5.40 -16.77 14.40
N GLY A 401 -5.24 -16.28 15.62
CA GLY A 401 -4.42 -15.13 15.93
C GLY A 401 -5.08 -13.80 15.59
N CYS A 402 -4.37 -12.71 15.92
CA CYS A 402 -4.79 -11.37 15.60
C CYS A 402 -4.81 -11.16 14.08
N ARG A 403 -5.84 -10.51 13.58
CA ARG A 403 -6.05 -10.30 12.14
C ARG A 403 -7.08 -9.22 11.90
N ILE A 404 -7.10 -8.64 10.71
CA ILE A 404 -8.16 -7.72 10.31
C ILE A 404 -9.33 -8.53 9.75
N LEU A 405 -10.51 -8.26 10.27
CA LEU A 405 -11.78 -8.83 9.82
C LEU A 405 -12.67 -7.76 9.22
N ARG A 406 -13.53 -8.19 8.29
CA ARG A 406 -14.61 -7.38 7.74
C ARG A 406 -15.90 -7.59 8.51
N PHE A 407 -16.60 -6.50 8.75
CA PHE A 407 -17.88 -6.47 9.44
C PHE A 407 -18.91 -5.73 8.58
N THR A 408 -20.15 -6.20 8.61
CA THR A 408 -21.26 -5.50 7.95
C THR A 408 -21.89 -4.53 8.96
N ASN A 409 -22.03 -3.26 8.60
CA ASN A 409 -22.75 -2.27 9.42
C ASN A 409 -24.28 -2.31 9.14
N ALA A 410 -25.03 -1.45 9.82
CA ALA A 410 -26.49 -1.38 9.68
C ALA A 410 -26.96 -0.91 8.29
N THR A 411 -26.12 -0.20 7.54
CA THR A 411 -26.38 0.35 6.20
C THR A 411 -25.91 -0.55 5.07
N ARG A 412 -25.41 -1.75 5.39
CA ARG A 412 -24.76 -2.72 4.50
C ARG A 412 -23.38 -2.31 3.97
N ASP A 413 -22.83 -1.19 4.45
CA ASP A 413 -21.43 -0.86 4.21
C ASP A 413 -20.52 -1.77 5.04
N PHE A 414 -19.28 -1.88 4.61
CA PHE A 414 -18.30 -2.68 5.33
C PHE A 414 -17.45 -1.79 6.24
N GLU A 415 -17.26 -2.25 7.47
CA GLU A 415 -16.24 -1.74 8.38
C GLU A 415 -15.22 -2.84 8.62
N TYR A 416 -13.96 -2.45 8.80
CA TYR A 416 -12.88 -3.36 9.11
C TYR A 416 -12.37 -3.10 10.51
N GLY A 417 -11.97 -4.16 11.22
CA GLY A 417 -11.42 -4.04 12.55
C GLY A 417 -10.36 -5.08 12.83
N LEU A 418 -9.36 -4.69 13.62
CA LEU A 418 -8.34 -5.58 14.13
C LEU A 418 -8.96 -6.44 15.24
N LEU A 419 -9.16 -7.72 14.96
CA LEU A 419 -9.43 -8.71 15.99
C LEU A 419 -8.15 -8.96 16.77
N VAL A 420 -8.18 -8.68 18.07
CA VAL A 420 -7.07 -8.90 19.00
C VAL A 420 -7.41 -10.11 19.85
N GLN A 421 -6.61 -11.14 19.74
CA GLN A 421 -6.87 -12.42 20.39
C GLN A 421 -5.79 -12.75 21.45
N ASN A 422 -6.24 -13.44 22.48
CA ASN A 422 -5.35 -13.99 23.48
C ASN A 422 -4.44 -15.06 22.89
N PRO A 423 -3.15 -15.14 23.26
CA PRO A 423 -2.30 -16.25 22.85
C PRO A 423 -2.89 -17.59 23.30
N THR A 424 -2.91 -18.57 22.41
CA THR A 424 -3.46 -19.90 22.69
C THR A 424 -2.71 -20.56 23.86
N GLY A 425 -3.43 -21.00 24.87
CA GLY A 425 -2.87 -21.72 26.02
C GLY A 425 -2.18 -20.86 27.08
N THR A 426 -2.29 -19.53 27.01
CA THR A 426 -1.73 -18.60 28.01
C THR A 426 -2.83 -17.89 28.79
N GLU A 427 -2.53 -17.49 30.03
CA GLU A 427 -3.38 -16.60 30.84
C GLU A 427 -3.10 -15.12 30.60
N LYS A 428 -2.25 -14.81 29.61
CA LYS A 428 -1.93 -13.44 29.22
C LYS A 428 -3.09 -12.83 28.43
N GLY A 429 -3.51 -11.62 28.80
CA GLY A 429 -4.57 -10.90 28.13
C GLY A 429 -4.28 -10.62 26.65
N ALA A 430 -5.33 -10.31 25.87
CA ALA A 430 -5.21 -9.81 24.52
C ALA A 430 -4.77 -8.34 24.54
N TRP A 431 -3.81 -7.97 23.71
CA TRP A 431 -3.34 -6.59 23.61
C TRP A 431 -2.93 -6.21 22.19
N ALA A 432 -3.04 -4.92 21.88
CA ALA A 432 -2.52 -4.29 20.66
C ALA A 432 -1.85 -2.96 21.02
N LYS A 433 -0.70 -2.68 20.43
CA LYS A 433 0.11 -1.48 20.69
C LYS A 433 0.45 -0.77 19.38
N PHE A 434 0.39 0.57 19.41
CA PHE A 434 0.85 1.46 18.35
C PHE A 434 1.86 2.47 18.92
N GLY A 435 2.97 2.70 18.21
CA GLY A 435 4.10 3.48 18.73
C GLY A 435 5.19 2.62 19.38
N ASP A 436 4.97 1.32 19.46
CA ASP A 436 5.96 0.34 19.93
C ASP A 436 7.05 0.16 18.85
N LYS A 437 8.31 0.16 19.27
CA LYS A 437 9.47 -0.09 18.38
C LYS A 437 9.33 -1.41 17.59
N ASP A 438 8.71 -2.42 18.18
CA ASP A 438 8.49 -3.71 17.53
C ASP A 438 7.40 -3.63 16.44
N ALA A 439 6.53 -2.63 16.50
CA ALA A 439 5.49 -2.35 15.53
C ALA A 439 5.90 -1.34 14.43
N ARG A 440 7.19 -1.02 14.31
CA ARG A 440 7.69 -0.06 13.31
C ARG A 440 6.87 1.22 13.24
N SER A 441 6.38 1.66 14.35
CA SER A 441 5.67 2.92 14.53
C SER A 441 6.26 3.70 15.68
N CYS A 442 6.11 5.03 15.60
CA CYS A 442 6.49 5.94 16.66
C CYS A 442 5.40 7.00 16.80
N VAL A 443 5.06 7.33 18.04
CA VAL A 443 4.10 8.40 18.34
C VAL A 443 4.81 9.40 19.24
N THR A 444 5.21 10.53 18.70
CA THR A 444 5.76 11.66 19.46
C THR A 444 4.62 12.62 19.81
N LEU A 445 4.36 12.79 21.09
CA LEU A 445 3.38 13.75 21.61
C LEU A 445 4.11 14.91 22.28
N HIS A 446 3.73 16.13 21.92
CA HIS A 446 4.16 17.33 22.63
C HIS A 446 3.43 17.43 23.99
N ALA A 447 4.07 18.01 25.00
CA ALA A 447 3.37 18.22 26.29
C ALA A 447 2.06 18.98 26.09
N GLY A 448 0.95 18.48 26.62
CA GLY A 448 -0.36 19.06 26.38
C GLY A 448 -1.54 18.20 26.78
N HIS A 449 -2.72 18.65 26.41
CA HIS A 449 -3.98 17.96 26.62
C HIS A 449 -4.49 17.33 25.32
N TYR A 450 -4.95 16.07 25.37
CA TYR A 450 -5.26 15.23 24.20
C TYR A 450 -6.61 14.56 24.32
N ALA A 451 -7.15 14.15 23.19
CA ALA A 451 -8.28 13.23 23.09
C ALA A 451 -7.93 12.08 22.14
N LEU A 452 -8.05 10.84 22.61
CA LEU A 452 -8.01 9.62 21.79
C LEU A 452 -9.43 9.17 21.52
N ARG A 453 -9.81 9.07 20.24
CA ARG A 453 -11.09 8.47 19.83
C ARG A 453 -10.88 7.06 19.35
N TYR A 454 -11.75 6.15 19.75
CA TYR A 454 -11.68 4.75 19.40
C TYR A 454 -13.04 4.09 19.26
N LYS A 455 -13.09 2.99 18.49
CA LYS A 455 -14.23 2.07 18.43
C LYS A 455 -13.78 0.68 18.85
N LEU A 456 -14.33 0.16 19.93
CA LEU A 456 -14.02 -1.15 20.51
C LEU A 456 -15.28 -1.94 20.82
N CYS A 457 -15.20 -3.27 20.64
CA CYS A 457 -16.21 -4.21 21.15
C CYS A 457 -15.54 -5.52 21.57
N ASN A 458 -16.24 -6.32 22.39
CA ASN A 458 -15.80 -7.67 22.70
C ASN A 458 -16.03 -8.62 21.52
N TRP A 459 -15.24 -9.69 21.46
CA TRP A 459 -15.33 -10.75 20.47
C TRP A 459 -15.69 -12.08 21.10
N ASN A 460 -16.89 -12.62 20.72
CA ASN A 460 -17.35 -13.98 21.06
C ASN A 460 -17.26 -14.33 22.56
N LYS A 461 -17.73 -13.42 23.42
CA LYS A 461 -17.68 -13.59 24.88
C LYS A 461 -19.04 -13.97 25.44
N PRO A 462 -19.09 -14.80 26.48
CA PRO A 462 -20.33 -15.04 27.23
C PRO A 462 -20.76 -13.81 28.04
N GLU A 463 -19.79 -13.02 28.48
CA GLU A 463 -20.00 -11.79 29.28
C GLU A 463 -19.17 -10.64 28.72
N PHE A 464 -19.58 -9.40 28.97
CA PHE A 464 -18.80 -8.24 28.61
C PHE A 464 -17.54 -8.14 29.47
N MET A 465 -16.41 -7.91 28.83
CA MET A 465 -15.10 -7.81 29.47
C MET A 465 -14.56 -6.40 29.33
N PRO A 466 -14.00 -5.82 30.41
CA PRO A 466 -13.38 -4.51 30.35
C PRO A 466 -12.13 -4.52 29.46
N ILE A 467 -11.91 -3.39 28.77
CA ILE A 467 -10.74 -3.14 27.96
C ILE A 467 -10.10 -1.87 28.48
N THR A 468 -8.82 -1.93 28.79
CA THR A 468 -8.05 -0.77 29.22
C THR A 468 -7.41 -0.13 28.00
N ILE A 469 -7.56 1.17 27.89
CA ILE A 469 -6.88 2.04 26.94
C ILE A 469 -5.82 2.79 27.73
N ALA A 470 -4.55 2.68 27.33
CA ALA A 470 -3.46 3.33 28.03
C ALA A 470 -2.53 4.08 27.09
N ILE A 471 -1.92 5.13 27.61
CA ILE A 471 -0.77 5.81 27.03
C ILE A 471 0.42 5.47 27.91
N GLU A 472 1.41 4.79 27.35
CA GLU A 472 2.63 4.38 28.04
C GLU A 472 3.82 5.20 27.50
N ASN A 473 4.80 5.50 28.35
CA ASN A 473 6.09 5.99 27.89
C ASN A 473 6.93 4.84 27.34
N MET A 474 8.10 5.13 26.77
CA MET A 474 8.98 4.12 26.16
C MET A 474 9.61 3.16 27.18
N ASN A 475 9.48 3.42 28.49
CA ASN A 475 9.88 2.50 29.56
C ASN A 475 8.74 1.52 29.95
N GLY A 476 7.55 1.68 29.35
CA GLY A 476 6.35 0.88 29.67
C GLY A 476 5.58 1.39 30.89
N GLU A 477 5.87 2.59 31.37
CA GLU A 477 5.13 3.19 32.49
C GLU A 477 3.86 3.88 31.95
N THR A 478 2.73 3.59 32.57
CA THR A 478 1.44 4.18 32.22
C THR A 478 1.39 5.66 32.63
N VAL A 479 1.25 6.54 31.66
CA VAL A 479 1.10 7.98 31.85
C VAL A 479 -0.36 8.36 32.05
N ALA A 480 -1.25 7.72 31.29
CA ALA A 480 -2.70 7.91 31.40
C ALA A 480 -3.42 6.62 31.01
N SER A 481 -4.56 6.36 31.62
CA SER A 481 -5.39 5.21 31.26
C SER A 481 -6.86 5.41 31.55
N GLU A 482 -7.68 4.67 30.82
CA GLU A 482 -9.14 4.57 31.00
C GLU A 482 -9.54 3.10 30.87
N VAL A 483 -10.53 2.69 31.67
CA VAL A 483 -11.15 1.37 31.53
C VAL A 483 -12.51 1.52 30.87
N TYR A 484 -12.65 0.96 29.68
CA TYR A 484 -13.90 0.95 28.92
C TYR A 484 -14.60 -0.39 29.03
N MET A 485 -15.90 -0.36 29.35
CA MET A 485 -16.75 -1.54 29.33
C MET A 485 -17.53 -1.56 28.01
N PRO A 486 -17.20 -2.45 27.04
CA PRO A 486 -17.94 -2.57 25.80
C PRO A 486 -19.41 -2.95 26.06
N THR A 487 -20.30 -2.41 25.25
CA THR A 487 -21.75 -2.72 25.27
C THR A 487 -22.17 -3.59 24.08
N VAL A 488 -21.23 -3.97 23.24
CA VAL A 488 -21.43 -4.80 22.05
C VAL A 488 -20.44 -5.95 22.08
N ASN A 489 -20.95 -7.14 21.79
CA ASN A 489 -20.18 -8.38 21.67
C ASN A 489 -20.51 -9.00 20.32
N ILE A 490 -19.50 -9.20 19.46
CA ILE A 490 -19.65 -9.72 18.10
C ILE A 490 -18.84 -11.00 17.91
N GLY A 491 -19.13 -11.73 16.85
CA GLY A 491 -18.40 -12.97 16.50
C GLY A 491 -19.14 -14.27 16.92
N GLY A 492 -18.60 -15.41 16.52
CA GLY A 492 -19.20 -16.72 16.74
C GLY A 492 -20.45 -16.96 15.89
N LYS A 493 -21.49 -17.54 16.48
CA LYS A 493 -22.79 -17.80 15.83
C LYS A 493 -23.69 -16.57 15.72
N THR A 494 -23.35 -15.49 16.41
CA THR A 494 -24.06 -14.21 16.34
C THR A 494 -23.50 -13.37 15.19
N SER A 495 -24.37 -12.63 14.50
CA SER A 495 -24.05 -11.90 13.28
C SER A 495 -22.78 -11.04 13.42
N ASN A 496 -21.89 -11.06 12.40
CA ASN A 496 -20.77 -10.16 12.25
C ASN A 496 -21.22 -8.71 11.98
N LYS A 497 -22.15 -8.18 12.80
CA LYS A 497 -22.65 -6.82 12.63
C LYS A 497 -21.98 -5.89 13.62
N PHE A 498 -21.28 -4.91 13.11
CA PHE A 498 -20.69 -3.81 13.89
C PHE A 498 -21.75 -2.77 14.33
N SER A 499 -23.04 -3.05 14.10
CA SER A 499 -24.13 -2.17 14.51
C SER A 499 -24.18 -2.01 16.03
N GLY A 500 -24.18 -0.77 16.48
CA GLY A 500 -24.24 -0.42 17.92
C GLY A 500 -22.88 -0.16 18.58
N VAL A 501 -21.75 -0.43 17.93
CA VAL A 501 -20.43 -0.02 18.43
C VAL A 501 -20.29 1.50 18.28
N LYS A 502 -20.28 2.20 19.41
CA LYS A 502 -20.22 3.67 19.45
C LYS A 502 -18.76 4.14 19.47
N LEU A 503 -18.54 5.31 18.88
CA LEU A 503 -17.28 6.03 19.02
C LEU A 503 -17.15 6.51 20.48
N GLN A 504 -16.02 6.21 21.10
CA GLN A 504 -15.64 6.64 22.45
C GLN A 504 -14.57 7.72 22.35
N THR A 505 -14.38 8.48 23.43
CA THR A 505 -13.33 9.50 23.55
C THR A 505 -12.71 9.42 24.93
N PHE A 506 -11.40 9.23 24.99
CA PHE A 506 -10.58 9.27 26.18
C PHE A 506 -9.75 10.55 26.16
N GLU A 507 -9.93 11.43 27.15
CA GLU A 507 -9.14 12.67 27.30
C GLU A 507 -8.04 12.47 28.34
N PHE A 508 -6.82 12.97 28.05
CA PHE A 508 -5.65 12.77 28.91
C PHE A 508 -4.62 13.88 28.73
N ASP A 509 -3.73 14.00 29.71
CA ASP A 509 -2.62 14.94 29.69
C ASP A 509 -1.29 14.23 29.43
N ILE A 510 -0.45 14.82 28.59
CA ILE A 510 0.95 14.46 28.36
C ILE A 510 1.83 15.47 29.08
N PRO A 511 2.59 15.05 30.13
CA PRO A 511 3.35 15.99 30.95
C PRO A 511 4.60 16.51 30.26
N GLU A 512 5.24 15.72 29.42
CA GLU A 512 6.51 16.02 28.75
C GLU A 512 6.46 15.63 27.29
N THR A 513 7.12 16.41 26.42
CA THR A 513 7.29 16.05 25.02
C THR A 513 8.17 14.83 24.89
N GLY A 514 7.72 13.80 24.21
CA GLY A 514 8.46 12.56 24.03
C GLY A 514 7.71 11.52 23.20
N ASP A 515 8.30 10.35 23.09
CA ASP A 515 7.72 9.20 22.40
C ASP A 515 6.85 8.38 23.35
N TYR A 516 5.69 7.97 22.85
CA TYR A 516 4.66 7.26 23.61
C TYR A 516 4.11 6.09 22.83
N VAL A 517 3.54 5.13 23.57
CA VAL A 517 2.85 3.96 23.03
C VAL A 517 1.37 4.05 23.37
N VAL A 518 0.51 3.90 22.37
CA VAL A 518 -0.94 3.79 22.56
C VAL A 518 -1.29 2.32 22.67
N VAL A 519 -1.84 1.91 23.81
CA VAL A 519 -2.07 0.52 24.18
C VAL A 519 -3.55 0.25 24.38
N PHE A 520 -4.03 -0.85 23.79
CA PHE A 520 -5.35 -1.41 24.06
C PHE A 520 -5.14 -2.82 24.60
N TYR A 521 -5.63 -3.11 25.79
CA TYR A 521 -5.50 -4.44 26.36
C TYR A 521 -6.74 -4.86 27.15
N ALA A 522 -7.06 -6.13 27.04
CA ALA A 522 -8.05 -6.77 27.89
C ALA A 522 -7.35 -7.46 29.05
N ASP A 523 -7.93 -7.33 30.24
CA ASP A 523 -7.35 -7.85 31.47
C ASP A 523 -7.08 -9.36 31.40
N ALA A 524 -6.09 -9.86 32.14
CA ALA A 524 -5.44 -11.17 32.02
C ALA A 524 -6.33 -12.40 32.26
N GLN A 525 -7.62 -12.35 31.97
CA GLN A 525 -8.54 -13.47 32.09
C GLN A 525 -8.63 -14.28 30.78
N LYS A 526 -8.83 -15.58 30.90
CA LYS A 526 -9.05 -16.48 29.76
C LYS A 526 -10.05 -15.90 28.77
N ASN A 527 -9.62 -15.81 27.52
CA ASN A 527 -10.46 -15.45 26.37
C ASN A 527 -10.93 -13.98 26.32
N ALA A 528 -10.12 -13.02 26.66
CA ALA A 528 -10.45 -11.60 26.60
C ALA A 528 -10.21 -10.99 25.21
N ASP A 529 -10.75 -11.61 24.14
CA ASP A 529 -10.59 -11.11 22.77
C ASP A 529 -11.48 -9.89 22.52
N PHE A 530 -10.99 -8.96 21.70
CA PHE A 530 -11.74 -7.77 21.32
C PHE A 530 -11.48 -7.36 19.87
N VAL A 531 -12.27 -6.44 19.36
CA VAL A 531 -12.07 -5.84 18.04
C VAL A 531 -11.88 -4.34 18.18
N LEU A 532 -10.78 -3.84 17.60
CA LEU A 532 -10.46 -2.43 17.45
C LEU A 532 -10.72 -2.00 16.01
N ALA A 533 -11.72 -1.14 15.76
CA ALA A 533 -12.06 -0.69 14.42
C ALA A 533 -11.49 0.68 14.07
N LEU A 534 -11.28 1.53 15.04
CA LEU A 534 -10.77 2.88 14.88
C LEU A 534 -9.89 3.27 16.05
N ALA A 535 -8.78 3.93 15.78
CA ALA A 535 -8.02 4.71 16.74
C ALA A 535 -7.52 6.00 16.08
N ASN A 536 -7.78 7.16 16.68
CA ASN A 536 -7.17 8.42 16.27
C ASN A 536 -6.98 9.37 17.44
N ILE A 537 -5.95 10.20 17.37
CA ILE A 537 -5.52 11.10 18.42
C ILE A 537 -5.57 12.56 17.95
N GLN A 538 -5.94 13.48 18.84
CA GLN A 538 -5.97 14.91 18.59
C GLN A 538 -5.41 15.64 19.80
N ALA A 539 -4.54 16.61 19.58
CA ALA A 539 -4.23 17.60 20.60
C ALA A 539 -5.39 18.58 20.77
N LYS A 540 -5.76 18.82 22.03
CA LYS A 540 -6.73 19.86 22.42
C LYS A 540 -6.02 21.16 22.75
N SER A 541 -4.85 21.07 23.40
CA SER A 541 -3.98 22.20 23.67
C SER A 541 -2.55 21.73 23.92
N PHE A 542 -1.58 22.56 23.62
CA PHE A 542 -0.19 22.30 23.97
C PHE A 542 0.20 23.13 25.20
N ILE A 543 1.07 22.55 26.02
CA ILE A 543 1.76 23.27 27.07
C ILE A 543 2.98 23.92 26.41
N ASP A 544 3.05 25.24 26.41
CA ASP A 544 4.25 25.95 25.95
C ASP A 544 5.40 25.64 26.92
N THR A 545 6.25 24.70 26.52
CA THR A 545 7.46 24.35 27.27
C THR A 545 8.62 25.33 27.00
N ALA A 546 8.38 26.38 26.21
CA ALA A 546 9.34 27.42 25.90
C ALA A 546 9.66 28.37 27.08
N ILE A 547 9.40 27.98 28.32
CA ILE A 547 10.23 28.48 29.42
C ILE A 547 11.54 27.67 29.34
N LYS A 548 12.35 27.98 28.32
CA LYS A 548 13.77 27.73 28.40
C LYS A 548 14.20 28.31 29.72
N THR A 549 14.81 27.48 30.55
CA THR A 549 15.55 27.87 31.76
C THR A 549 16.03 29.30 31.59
N VAL A 550 15.51 30.23 32.35
CA VAL A 550 16.06 31.59 32.43
C VAL A 550 17.42 31.37 33.05
N ASN A 551 18.42 31.13 32.17
CA ASN A 551 19.81 31.09 32.55
C ASN A 551 20.15 32.52 33.02
N GLY A 552 20.07 32.76 34.31
CA GLY A 552 20.44 34.04 34.89
C GLY A 552 19.67 34.50 36.12
N LEU A 553 18.72 33.70 36.66
CA LEU A 553 18.23 34.02 38.01
C LEU A 553 19.28 33.52 39.03
N PRO A 554 19.75 34.41 39.93
CA PRO A 554 20.60 33.99 41.03
C PRO A 554 19.87 32.91 41.83
N SER A 555 20.56 31.83 42.21
CA SER A 555 20.07 30.64 42.90
C SER A 555 19.45 30.89 44.28
N GLU A 556 19.18 32.12 44.67
CA GLU A 556 18.73 32.51 46.02
C GLU A 556 17.42 33.32 46.07
N GLU A 557 16.79 33.75 44.97
CA GLU A 557 15.53 34.45 45.05
C GLU A 557 14.32 33.50 45.07
N LYS A 558 13.90 33.09 46.25
CA LYS A 558 12.57 32.51 46.46
C LYS A 558 11.50 33.58 46.25
N GLY A 559 10.46 33.25 45.47
CA GLY A 559 9.34 34.18 45.26
C GLY A 559 8.39 33.69 44.16
N CYS A 560 7.29 34.41 43.98
CA CYS A 560 6.33 34.18 42.91
C CYS A 560 6.59 35.15 41.76
N PHE A 561 6.67 34.65 40.52
CA PHE A 561 6.86 35.44 39.30
C PHE A 561 5.81 35.09 38.26
N ASP A 562 5.38 36.09 37.47
CA ASP A 562 4.57 35.82 36.29
C ASP A 562 5.47 35.34 35.10
N LEU A 563 4.83 34.95 34.00
CA LEU A 563 5.56 34.47 32.81
C LEU A 563 6.45 35.51 32.12
N SER A 564 6.29 36.81 32.46
CA SER A 564 7.17 37.86 31.98
C SER A 564 8.40 38.06 32.88
N GLY A 565 8.52 37.30 33.96
CA GLY A 565 9.58 37.39 34.95
C GLY A 565 9.35 38.51 35.98
N ARG A 566 8.16 39.12 36.04
CA ARG A 566 7.83 40.15 37.02
C ARG A 566 7.48 39.48 38.34
N LYS A 567 8.12 39.90 39.43
CA LYS A 567 7.88 39.43 40.78
C LYS A 567 6.47 39.86 41.24
N ILE A 568 5.69 38.90 41.73
CA ILE A 568 4.36 39.08 42.28
C ILE A 568 4.49 39.29 43.81
N ALA A 569 3.70 40.20 44.35
CA ALA A 569 3.75 40.47 45.79
C ALA A 569 3.35 39.24 46.63
N GLU A 570 4.13 38.91 47.63
CA GLU A 570 3.94 37.74 48.49
C GLU A 570 2.56 37.72 49.15
N SER A 571 1.97 38.88 49.42
CA SER A 571 0.60 39.03 49.92
C SER A 571 -0.47 38.53 48.97
N GLN A 572 -0.23 38.56 47.65
CA GLN A 572 -1.19 38.03 46.65
C GLN A 572 -1.12 36.50 46.57
N VAL A 573 0.03 35.92 46.86
CA VAL A 573 0.23 34.47 46.92
C VAL A 573 -0.40 33.88 48.18
N THR A 574 -0.14 34.52 49.35
CA THR A 574 -0.61 34.04 50.65
C THR A 574 -2.09 34.23 50.86
N ASN A 575 -2.70 35.27 50.30
CA ASN A 575 -4.13 35.55 50.43
C ASN A 575 -5.00 34.92 49.34
N GLY A 576 -4.43 34.11 48.46
CA GLY A 576 -5.16 33.43 47.39
C GLY A 576 -5.79 34.36 46.35
N THR A 577 -5.26 35.59 46.17
CA THR A 577 -5.80 36.61 45.26
C THR A 577 -5.11 36.64 43.90
N LEU A 578 -4.31 35.59 43.56
CA LEU A 578 -3.74 35.45 42.22
C LEU A 578 -4.86 35.23 41.20
N LYS A 579 -4.80 35.99 40.11
CA LYS A 579 -5.68 35.78 38.97
C LYS A 579 -5.41 34.41 38.32
N PRO A 580 -6.41 33.80 37.68
CA PRO A 580 -6.15 32.61 36.89
C PRO A 580 -4.98 32.83 35.91
N GLY A 581 -4.02 31.92 35.92
CA GLY A 581 -2.81 32.09 35.14
C GLY A 581 -1.70 31.11 35.55
N ILE A 582 -0.57 31.20 34.88
CA ILE A 582 0.64 30.39 35.15
C ILE A 582 1.64 31.28 35.88
N TYR A 583 2.21 30.77 36.96
CA TYR A 583 3.18 31.45 37.80
C TYR A 583 4.35 30.51 38.11
N ILE A 584 5.51 31.12 38.41
CA ILE A 584 6.65 30.42 38.98
C ILE A 584 6.72 30.74 40.45
N ILE A 585 6.45 29.80 41.31
CA ILE A 585 6.48 29.92 42.75
C ILE A 585 7.58 29.02 43.30
N ASP A 586 8.54 29.57 43.98
CA ASP A 586 9.68 28.86 44.56
C ASP A 586 10.33 27.89 43.56
N CYS A 587 10.63 28.39 42.36
CA CYS A 587 11.18 27.64 41.23
C CYS A 587 10.28 26.52 40.69
N ARG A 588 9.01 26.49 41.01
CA ARG A 588 8.04 25.54 40.50
C ARG A 588 6.94 26.24 39.71
N LYS A 589 6.56 25.66 38.58
CA LYS A 589 5.42 26.13 37.80
C LYS A 589 4.11 25.82 38.55
N VAL A 590 3.28 26.79 38.79
CA VAL A 590 1.98 26.67 39.43
C VAL A 590 0.91 27.23 38.50
N VAL A 591 -0.13 26.46 38.26
CA VAL A 591 -1.32 26.90 37.51
C VAL A 591 -2.39 27.30 38.50
N ILE A 592 -2.80 28.56 38.49
CA ILE A 592 -3.95 29.05 39.26
C ILE A 592 -5.16 29.02 38.33
N LYS A 593 -6.16 28.26 38.70
CA LYS A 593 -7.40 28.10 37.94
C LYS A 593 -8.42 29.16 38.28
#